data_ac831dc575906db9da4dee7c4e6c5ee0
#
_entry.id   ac831dc575906db9da4dee7c4e6c5ee0
#
_cell.length_a   1.000
_cell.length_b   1.000
_cell.length_c   1.000
_cell.angle_alpha   90.00
_cell.angle_beta   90.00
_cell.angle_gamma   90.00
#
_symmetry.space_group_name_H-M   'P 1'
#
loop_
_entity.id
_entity.type
_entity.pdbx_description
1 polymer ?
#
loop_
_entity_poly.entity_id
_entity_poly.type
_entity_poly.pdbx_seq_one_letter_code
_entity_poly.pdbx_strand_id
1 'polypeptide(L)'
;MTHAIVAKQPGGPEVLEYASVEAPAPGPGQLLIKVAAAGVNFIETYQRNGTYKVDYPFTPGAEAAGTVEAVGEGVEDIAVGDRIATAEGSRTYADYTLVDAAKALPVPDGVDDHTAAALPLQGITAHYLMNSSFRVEPGHTVLLHAGAGGVGLLLTQLLKARGARVLTTVSSDEKAELSRLAGADEVLRYDGFAHKVRELTDGEGVNVVYDGVGKDTFDESLKSLRIRGAMVLFGAASGPVPPFDPQRLNAGGSLTLTRPTMAHFVQNTHERRWRSAEIFDAAANGTLSVRVGATYPLAEAAQAHRDLEGRRTTGKVLLLP
;
A
#
# COMPACT_ATOMS: atom_id res chain seq x y z
N MET A 1 -27.98 -2.11 15.40
CA MET A 1 -26.76 -2.90 15.55
C MET A 1 -26.08 -2.94 14.20
N THR A 2 -24.80 -2.89 14.16
CA THR A 2 -23.96 -2.92 12.97
C THR A 2 -22.92 -4.05 13.13
N HIS A 3 -22.13 -4.33 12.13
CA HIS A 3 -21.18 -5.43 12.16
C HIS A 3 -19.75 -4.94 12.00
N ALA A 4 -18.81 -5.69 12.57
CA ALA A 4 -17.38 -5.49 12.41
C ALA A 4 -16.64 -6.83 12.54
N ILE A 5 -15.41 -6.84 12.03
CA ILE A 5 -14.47 -7.93 12.29
C ILE A 5 -13.76 -7.65 13.61
N VAL A 6 -13.76 -8.63 14.50
CA VAL A 6 -13.14 -8.52 15.83
C VAL A 6 -12.18 -9.68 16.04
N ALA A 7 -10.93 -9.37 16.39
CA ALA A 7 -9.97 -10.34 16.92
C ALA A 7 -9.85 -10.14 18.44
N LYS A 8 -10.05 -11.20 19.22
CA LYS A 8 -10.00 -11.17 20.69
C LYS A 8 -8.58 -11.39 21.23
N GLN A 9 -7.70 -11.93 20.41
CA GLN A 9 -6.32 -12.26 20.74
C GLN A 9 -5.48 -12.30 19.45
N PRO A 10 -4.14 -12.25 19.53
CA PRO A 10 -3.30 -12.45 18.35
C PRO A 10 -3.40 -13.88 17.82
N GLY A 11 -3.28 -14.05 16.49
CA GLY A 11 -3.31 -15.38 15.90
C GLY A 11 -3.31 -15.38 14.37
N GLY A 12 -3.62 -16.54 13.80
CA GLY A 12 -3.84 -16.71 12.37
C GLY A 12 -5.15 -16.05 11.90
N PRO A 13 -5.49 -16.18 10.61
CA PRO A 13 -6.72 -15.59 10.07
C PRO A 13 -8.02 -16.05 10.79
N GLU A 14 -8.00 -17.21 11.43
CA GLU A 14 -9.12 -17.79 12.17
C GLU A 14 -9.58 -16.96 13.39
N VAL A 15 -8.74 -16.05 13.89
CA VAL A 15 -9.12 -15.16 15.01
C VAL A 15 -10.01 -13.99 14.58
N LEU A 16 -10.23 -13.80 13.30
CA LEU A 16 -11.08 -12.75 12.73
C LEU A 16 -12.55 -13.21 12.77
N GLU A 17 -13.29 -12.72 13.74
CA GLU A 17 -14.70 -13.05 13.95
C GLU A 17 -15.61 -11.93 13.40
N TYR A 18 -16.60 -12.27 12.59
CA TYR A 18 -17.66 -11.34 12.21
C TYR A 18 -18.64 -11.19 13.37
N ALA A 19 -18.73 -10.02 13.94
CA ALA A 19 -19.48 -9.77 15.16
C ALA A 19 -20.44 -8.58 15.04
N SER A 20 -21.57 -8.68 15.74
CA SER A 20 -22.48 -7.55 15.95
C SER A 20 -21.88 -6.63 17.00
N VAL A 21 -21.79 -5.34 16.69
CA VAL A 21 -21.21 -4.31 17.56
C VAL A 21 -22.15 -3.11 17.67
N GLU A 22 -21.92 -2.25 18.65
CA GLU A 22 -22.61 -0.96 18.73
C GLU A 22 -22.07 0.00 17.66
N ALA A 23 -22.95 0.74 16.99
CA ALA A 23 -22.56 1.76 16.06
C ALA A 23 -21.81 2.89 16.78
N PRO A 24 -20.61 3.29 16.32
CA PRO A 24 -19.88 4.36 16.98
C PRO A 24 -20.53 5.72 16.70
N ALA A 25 -20.36 6.68 17.62
CA ALA A 25 -20.77 8.08 17.44
C ALA A 25 -19.53 8.97 17.29
N PRO A 26 -19.53 9.97 16.38
CA PRO A 26 -18.38 10.83 16.18
C PRO A 26 -18.22 11.82 17.34
N GLY A 27 -17.02 11.88 17.90
CA GLY A 27 -16.59 12.93 18.83
C GLY A 27 -16.16 14.20 18.10
N PRO A 28 -15.70 15.25 18.83
CA PRO A 28 -15.18 16.46 18.24
C PRO A 28 -14.06 16.19 17.23
N GLY A 29 -14.13 16.82 16.04
CA GLY A 29 -13.17 16.66 14.96
C GLY A 29 -13.24 15.32 14.20
N GLN A 30 -14.26 14.49 14.46
CA GLN A 30 -14.43 13.18 13.82
C GLN A 30 -15.61 13.13 12.86
N LEU A 31 -15.53 12.22 11.93
CA LEU A 31 -16.59 11.84 10.99
C LEU A 31 -17.01 10.41 11.28
N LEU A 32 -18.31 10.14 11.24
CA LEU A 32 -18.84 8.79 11.10
C LEU A 32 -19.03 8.53 9.61
N ILE A 33 -18.40 7.50 9.07
CA ILE A 33 -18.60 7.08 7.69
C ILE A 33 -19.30 5.71 7.63
N LYS A 34 -20.28 5.61 6.74
CA LYS A 34 -20.78 4.33 6.27
C LYS A 34 -19.79 3.77 5.26
N VAL A 35 -19.18 2.67 5.59
CA VAL A 35 -18.12 2.07 4.76
C VAL A 35 -18.75 1.45 3.51
N ALA A 36 -18.32 1.89 2.34
CA ALA A 36 -18.69 1.28 1.07
C ALA A 36 -17.73 0.12 0.72
N ALA A 37 -16.44 0.28 1.02
CA ALA A 37 -15.43 -0.76 0.91
C ALA A 37 -14.25 -0.46 1.84
N ALA A 38 -13.63 -1.51 2.39
CA ALA A 38 -12.40 -1.42 3.19
C ALA A 38 -11.24 -2.12 2.46
N GLY A 39 -10.10 -1.45 2.39
CA GLY A 39 -8.88 -1.99 1.80
C GLY A 39 -8.19 -2.99 2.72
N VAL A 40 -7.75 -4.14 2.16
CA VAL A 40 -6.95 -5.13 2.89
C VAL A 40 -5.47 -4.93 2.56
N ASN A 41 -4.64 -4.80 3.58
CA ASN A 41 -3.21 -4.53 3.47
C ASN A 41 -2.39 -5.47 4.36
N PHE A 42 -1.11 -5.63 4.08
CA PHE A 42 -0.23 -6.48 4.88
C PHE A 42 -0.06 -6.02 6.33
N ILE A 43 -0.24 -4.72 6.61
CA ILE A 43 -0.11 -4.20 7.97
C ILE A 43 -1.13 -4.82 8.94
N GLU A 44 -2.36 -5.07 8.46
CA GLU A 44 -3.40 -5.71 9.27
C GLU A 44 -3.03 -7.16 9.62
N THR A 45 -2.29 -7.87 8.75
CA THR A 45 -1.79 -9.22 9.06
C THR A 45 -0.74 -9.18 10.16
N TYR A 46 0.14 -8.16 10.18
CA TYR A 46 1.15 -7.98 11.22
C TYR A 46 0.54 -7.57 12.56
N GLN A 47 -0.52 -6.77 12.54
CA GLN A 47 -1.29 -6.41 13.73
C GLN A 47 -2.05 -7.63 14.28
N ARG A 48 -2.76 -8.34 13.41
CA ARG A 48 -3.52 -9.53 13.78
C ARG A 48 -2.65 -10.63 14.42
N ASN A 49 -1.47 -10.89 13.88
CA ASN A 49 -0.59 -11.96 14.38
C ASN A 49 0.32 -11.54 15.54
N GLY A 50 0.24 -10.27 16.00
CA GLY A 50 1.02 -9.74 17.11
C GLY A 50 2.45 -9.30 16.77
N THR A 51 2.87 -9.33 15.49
CA THR A 51 4.15 -8.76 15.05
C THR A 51 4.20 -7.25 15.33
N TYR A 52 3.09 -6.55 15.10
CA TYR A 52 2.88 -5.17 15.55
C TYR A 52 1.91 -5.18 16.72
N LYS A 53 2.30 -4.53 17.83
CA LYS A 53 1.47 -4.48 19.04
C LYS A 53 0.20 -3.70 18.81
N VAL A 54 -0.92 -4.29 19.17
CA VAL A 54 -2.24 -3.68 19.27
C VAL A 54 -2.92 -4.16 20.56
N ASP A 55 -3.85 -3.38 21.08
CA ASP A 55 -4.67 -3.79 22.22
C ASP A 55 -5.85 -4.64 21.74
N TYR A 56 -6.15 -5.72 22.46
CA TYR A 56 -7.28 -6.60 22.16
C TYR A 56 -8.43 -6.37 23.17
N PRO A 57 -9.72 -6.47 22.74
CA PRO A 57 -10.18 -6.86 21.41
C PRO A 57 -9.88 -5.80 20.35
N PHE A 58 -9.51 -6.24 19.15
CA PHE A 58 -9.04 -5.42 18.05
C PHE A 58 -9.92 -5.60 16.80
N THR A 59 -10.32 -4.51 16.18
CA THR A 59 -10.94 -4.51 14.85
C THR A 59 -9.89 -4.02 13.85
N PRO A 60 -9.52 -4.81 12.83
CA PRO A 60 -8.54 -4.41 11.84
C PRO A 60 -9.03 -3.30 10.92
N GLY A 61 -8.10 -2.80 10.12
CA GLY A 61 -8.35 -1.91 9.00
C GLY A 61 -7.93 -0.47 9.27
N ALA A 62 -7.16 0.06 8.31
CA ALA A 62 -6.71 1.46 8.28
C ALA A 62 -7.21 2.21 7.04
N GLU A 63 -7.67 1.49 6.03
CA GLU A 63 -8.07 2.03 4.74
C GLU A 63 -9.51 1.72 4.41
N ALA A 64 -10.27 2.73 4.03
CA ALA A 64 -11.64 2.60 3.55
C ALA A 64 -12.06 3.80 2.71
N ALA A 65 -13.16 3.63 1.96
CA ALA A 65 -13.94 4.72 1.40
C ALA A 65 -15.42 4.52 1.76
N GLY A 66 -16.14 5.62 1.81
CA GLY A 66 -17.56 5.61 2.10
C GLY A 66 -18.18 7.00 2.16
N THR A 67 -19.41 7.04 2.63
CA THR A 67 -20.21 8.28 2.74
C THR A 67 -20.27 8.74 4.19
N VAL A 68 -20.13 10.04 4.41
CA VAL A 68 -20.26 10.67 5.73
C VAL A 68 -21.72 10.61 6.18
N GLU A 69 -22.00 9.94 7.30
CA GLU A 69 -23.33 9.80 7.90
C GLU A 69 -23.56 10.79 9.05
N ALA A 70 -22.49 11.16 9.75
CA ALA A 70 -22.53 12.15 10.83
C ALA A 70 -21.20 12.87 10.97
N VAL A 71 -21.27 14.11 11.46
CA VAL A 71 -20.12 15.01 11.63
C VAL A 71 -20.05 15.43 13.10
N GLY A 72 -18.87 15.31 13.72
CA GLY A 72 -18.60 15.77 15.07
C GLY A 72 -18.41 17.28 15.16
N GLU A 73 -18.43 17.81 16.37
CA GLU A 73 -18.22 19.23 16.63
C GLU A 73 -16.87 19.71 16.09
N GLY A 74 -16.85 20.94 15.52
CA GLY A 74 -15.64 21.59 15.02
C GLY A 74 -15.14 21.11 13.65
N VAL A 75 -15.90 20.29 12.93
CA VAL A 75 -15.61 19.96 11.53
C VAL A 75 -16.37 20.93 10.63
N GLU A 76 -15.64 21.68 9.79
CA GLU A 76 -16.19 22.72 8.94
C GLU A 76 -16.12 22.38 7.44
N ASP A 77 -15.11 21.62 7.02
CA ASP A 77 -14.77 21.39 5.59
C ASP A 77 -15.47 20.16 4.98
N ILE A 78 -16.21 19.37 5.77
CA ILE A 78 -16.82 18.11 5.33
C ILE A 78 -18.24 18.03 5.88
N ALA A 79 -19.19 17.65 5.04
CA ALA A 79 -20.62 17.57 5.37
C ALA A 79 -21.15 16.13 5.30
N VAL A 80 -22.33 15.91 5.90
CA VAL A 80 -23.10 14.66 5.72
C VAL A 80 -23.45 14.50 4.24
N GLY A 81 -23.24 13.32 3.71
CA GLY A 81 -23.40 12.98 2.30
C GLY A 81 -22.13 13.08 1.47
N ASP A 82 -21.08 13.72 1.97
CA ASP A 82 -19.79 13.77 1.25
C ASP A 82 -19.17 12.37 1.16
N ARG A 83 -18.48 12.11 0.03
CA ARG A 83 -17.70 10.92 -0.18
C ARG A 83 -16.26 11.14 0.25
N ILE A 84 -15.79 10.32 1.16
CA ILE A 84 -14.40 10.38 1.63
C ILE A 84 -13.74 9.01 1.59
N ALA A 85 -12.41 9.04 1.49
CA ALA A 85 -11.55 7.89 1.74
C ALA A 85 -10.55 8.19 2.85
N THR A 86 -9.88 7.19 3.35
CA THR A 86 -8.79 7.33 4.32
C THR A 86 -7.77 6.20 4.16
N ALA A 87 -6.49 6.48 4.44
CA ALA A 87 -5.42 5.49 4.59
C ALA A 87 -4.90 5.42 6.05
N GLU A 88 -5.47 6.24 6.93
CA GLU A 88 -5.08 6.39 8.34
C GLU A 88 -6.29 6.28 9.29
N GLY A 89 -7.34 5.58 8.83
CA GLY A 89 -8.48 5.23 9.65
C GLY A 89 -8.10 4.19 10.71
N SER A 90 -9.04 3.89 11.56
CA SER A 90 -8.94 2.77 12.49
C SER A 90 -10.24 1.98 12.48
N ARG A 91 -10.14 0.64 12.59
CA ARG A 91 -11.33 -0.23 12.67
C ARG A 91 -12.19 -0.18 11.39
N THR A 92 -11.56 -0.08 10.20
CA THR A 92 -12.31 0.05 8.94
C THR A 92 -12.95 -1.26 8.47
N TYR A 93 -12.63 -2.41 9.07
CA TYR A 93 -13.33 -3.67 8.79
C TYR A 93 -14.66 -3.73 9.53
N ALA A 94 -15.58 -2.83 9.16
CA ALA A 94 -16.87 -2.63 9.79
C ALA A 94 -17.86 -1.97 8.84
N ASP A 95 -19.16 -2.06 9.14
CA ASP A 95 -20.22 -1.32 8.41
C ASP A 95 -20.04 0.18 8.57
N TYR A 96 -19.58 0.62 9.75
CA TYR A 96 -19.32 2.04 10.08
C TYR A 96 -17.98 2.19 10.79
N THR A 97 -17.27 3.26 10.50
CA THR A 97 -16.04 3.60 11.21
C THR A 97 -15.93 5.10 11.48
N LEU A 98 -15.10 5.47 12.45
CA LEU A 98 -14.75 6.86 12.75
C LEU A 98 -13.46 7.24 12.02
N VAL A 99 -13.45 8.42 11.44
CA VAL A 99 -12.26 9.01 10.78
C VAL A 99 -12.06 10.42 11.33
N ASP A 100 -10.84 10.73 11.78
CA ASP A 100 -10.48 12.10 12.08
C ASP A 100 -10.62 12.96 10.81
N ALA A 101 -11.33 14.07 10.85
CA ALA A 101 -11.57 14.91 9.67
C ALA A 101 -10.26 15.37 9.00
N ALA A 102 -9.20 15.59 9.79
CA ALA A 102 -7.87 15.89 9.28
C ALA A 102 -7.22 14.76 8.45
N LYS A 103 -7.71 13.52 8.57
CA LYS A 103 -7.24 12.33 7.83
C LYS A 103 -8.19 11.92 6.72
N ALA A 104 -9.30 12.61 6.57
CA ALA A 104 -10.24 12.38 5.50
C ALA A 104 -9.67 12.90 4.17
N LEU A 105 -9.83 12.10 3.14
CA LEU A 105 -9.41 12.38 1.77
C LEU A 105 -10.69 12.55 0.93
N PRO A 106 -11.05 13.76 0.49
CA PRO A 106 -12.19 13.94 -0.38
C PRO A 106 -12.07 13.09 -1.65
N VAL A 107 -13.12 12.38 -2.01
CA VAL A 107 -13.17 11.56 -3.23
C VAL A 107 -13.77 12.41 -4.34
N PRO A 108 -13.03 12.68 -5.43
CA PRO A 108 -13.56 13.50 -6.52
C PRO A 108 -14.65 12.76 -7.31
N ASP A 109 -15.46 13.52 -8.01
CA ASP A 109 -16.41 12.98 -8.99
C ASP A 109 -15.67 12.16 -10.06
N GLY A 110 -16.31 11.09 -10.53
CA GLY A 110 -15.69 10.17 -11.50
C GLY A 110 -14.83 9.04 -10.93
N VAL A 111 -14.54 9.07 -9.61
CA VAL A 111 -13.91 7.95 -8.91
C VAL A 111 -14.99 7.15 -8.17
N ASP A 112 -15.13 5.86 -8.52
CA ASP A 112 -16.07 4.97 -7.84
C ASP A 112 -15.57 4.55 -6.45
N ASP A 113 -16.46 3.98 -5.60
CA ASP A 113 -16.14 3.65 -4.22
C ASP A 113 -15.11 2.54 -4.08
N HIS A 114 -15.06 1.58 -5.00
CA HIS A 114 -14.03 0.54 -4.97
C HIS A 114 -12.65 1.11 -5.28
N THR A 115 -12.56 1.97 -6.30
CA THR A 115 -11.33 2.70 -6.63
C THR A 115 -10.92 3.61 -5.46
N ALA A 116 -11.88 4.32 -4.86
CA ALA A 116 -11.64 5.20 -3.72
C ALA A 116 -11.13 4.44 -2.47
N ALA A 117 -11.61 3.20 -2.23
CA ALA A 117 -11.13 2.35 -1.14
C ALA A 117 -9.83 1.59 -1.46
N ALA A 118 -9.50 1.44 -2.74
CA ALA A 118 -8.33 0.68 -3.20
C ALA A 118 -7.05 1.53 -3.31
N LEU A 119 -7.20 2.83 -3.48
CA LEU A 119 -6.12 3.73 -3.89
C LEU A 119 -5.33 4.35 -2.74
N PRO A 120 -5.93 4.78 -1.59
CA PRO A 120 -5.28 5.67 -0.65
C PRO A 120 -3.95 5.16 -0.11
N LEU A 121 -3.92 4.00 0.53
CA LEU A 121 -2.72 3.50 1.20
C LEU A 121 -1.63 3.12 0.19
N GLN A 122 -2.00 2.41 -0.85
CA GLN A 122 -1.05 1.93 -1.86
C GLN A 122 -0.61 3.06 -2.80
N GLY A 123 -1.52 3.96 -3.17
CA GLY A 123 -1.24 5.12 -4.02
C GLY A 123 -0.36 6.16 -3.31
N ILE A 124 -0.70 6.54 -2.07
CA ILE A 124 0.16 7.42 -1.27
C ILE A 124 1.54 6.79 -1.05
N THR A 125 1.58 5.46 -0.84
CA THR A 125 2.86 4.74 -0.74
C THR A 125 3.65 4.87 -2.03
N ALA A 126 3.08 4.54 -3.18
CA ALA A 126 3.74 4.69 -4.47
C ALA A 126 4.21 6.13 -4.71
N HIS A 127 3.37 7.11 -4.36
CA HIS A 127 3.67 8.52 -4.51
C HIS A 127 4.88 8.95 -3.68
N TYR A 128 4.93 8.66 -2.36
CA TYR A 128 6.06 9.10 -1.55
C TYR A 128 7.33 8.32 -1.86
N LEU A 129 7.24 7.07 -2.27
CA LEU A 129 8.39 6.28 -2.66
C LEU A 129 9.17 6.96 -3.78
N MET A 130 8.49 7.38 -4.85
CA MET A 130 9.15 7.97 -6.02
C MET A 130 9.44 9.47 -5.93
N ASN A 131 8.74 10.20 -5.06
CA ASN A 131 8.88 11.65 -4.94
C ASN A 131 9.74 12.09 -3.75
N SER A 132 9.73 11.30 -2.65
CA SER A 132 10.27 11.74 -1.35
C SER A 132 11.32 10.78 -0.77
N SER A 133 11.14 9.45 -0.87
CA SER A 133 12.14 8.49 -0.39
C SER A 133 13.36 8.42 -1.31
N PHE A 134 13.11 8.43 -2.61
CA PHE A 134 14.11 8.63 -3.65
C PHE A 134 13.44 9.38 -4.80
N ARG A 135 13.93 10.57 -5.09
CA ARG A 135 13.37 11.36 -6.19
C ARG A 135 13.76 10.76 -7.53
N VAL A 136 12.79 10.15 -8.20
CA VAL A 136 13.00 9.56 -9.52
C VAL A 136 12.94 10.67 -10.58
N GLU A 137 13.97 10.71 -11.42
CA GLU A 137 14.07 11.62 -12.56
C GLU A 137 13.89 10.85 -13.89
N PRO A 138 13.50 11.53 -14.98
CA PRO A 138 13.47 10.91 -16.30
C PRO A 138 14.82 10.26 -16.67
N GLY A 139 14.76 9.08 -17.26
CA GLY A 139 15.95 8.30 -17.63
C GLY A 139 16.55 7.45 -16.50
N HIS A 140 16.08 7.56 -15.27
CA HIS A 140 16.48 6.63 -14.21
C HIS A 140 16.01 5.20 -14.53
N THR A 141 16.85 4.22 -14.22
CA THR A 141 16.46 2.79 -14.22
C THR A 141 16.14 2.35 -12.80
N VAL A 142 14.99 1.73 -12.63
CA VAL A 142 14.41 1.34 -11.34
C VAL A 142 14.17 -0.17 -11.32
N LEU A 143 14.51 -0.83 -10.21
CA LEU A 143 14.04 -2.19 -9.92
C LEU A 143 12.94 -2.12 -8.87
N LEU A 144 11.81 -2.76 -9.15
CA LEU A 144 10.65 -2.82 -8.26
C LEU A 144 10.24 -4.28 -8.03
N HIS A 145 10.32 -4.73 -6.78
CA HIS A 145 9.85 -6.06 -6.42
C HIS A 145 8.32 -6.13 -6.29
N ALA A 146 7.79 -7.34 -6.49
CA ALA A 146 6.34 -7.61 -6.48
C ALA A 146 5.56 -6.72 -7.47
N GLY A 147 6.01 -6.66 -8.74
CA GLY A 147 5.48 -5.78 -9.78
C GLY A 147 3.98 -5.93 -10.09
N ALA A 148 3.35 -7.06 -9.73
CA ALA A 148 1.90 -7.28 -9.86
C ALA A 148 1.12 -7.11 -8.55
N GLY A 149 1.79 -6.69 -7.46
CA GLY A 149 1.13 -6.32 -6.20
C GLY A 149 0.50 -4.93 -6.29
N GLY A 150 -0.30 -4.57 -5.28
CA GLY A 150 -1.02 -3.29 -5.32
C GLY A 150 -0.11 -2.06 -5.47
N VAL A 151 0.91 -1.90 -4.61
CA VAL A 151 1.91 -0.83 -4.77
C VAL A 151 2.69 -1.02 -6.08
N GLY A 152 3.03 -2.26 -6.44
CA GLY A 152 3.81 -2.57 -7.64
C GLY A 152 3.16 -2.05 -8.92
N LEU A 153 1.88 -2.34 -9.11
CA LEU A 153 1.13 -1.89 -10.29
C LEU A 153 1.00 -0.37 -10.37
N LEU A 154 0.71 0.29 -9.24
CA LEU A 154 0.57 1.75 -9.19
C LEU A 154 1.92 2.46 -9.37
N LEU A 155 2.94 2.00 -8.65
CA LEU A 155 4.28 2.61 -8.75
C LEU A 155 4.87 2.43 -10.14
N THR A 156 4.67 1.28 -10.80
CA THR A 156 5.10 1.07 -12.20
C THR A 156 4.50 2.13 -13.12
N GLN A 157 3.19 2.37 -13.06
CA GLN A 157 2.52 3.37 -13.88
C GLN A 157 3.05 4.79 -13.62
N LEU A 158 3.19 5.17 -12.36
CA LEU A 158 3.71 6.48 -11.96
C LEU A 158 5.17 6.69 -12.41
N LEU A 159 6.02 5.66 -12.27
CA LEU A 159 7.40 5.68 -12.74
C LEU A 159 7.50 5.82 -14.26
N LYS A 160 6.64 5.11 -14.99
CA LYS A 160 6.56 5.23 -16.45
C LYS A 160 6.10 6.62 -16.88
N ALA A 161 5.10 7.18 -16.22
CA ALA A 161 4.65 8.56 -16.46
C ALA A 161 5.78 9.58 -16.18
N ARG A 162 6.69 9.28 -15.24
CA ARG A 162 7.90 10.09 -14.96
C ARG A 162 9.02 9.92 -15.99
N GLY A 163 8.91 8.97 -16.93
CA GLY A 163 9.95 8.68 -17.93
C GLY A 163 11.09 7.79 -17.40
N ALA A 164 10.87 7.02 -16.35
CA ALA A 164 11.80 6.01 -15.87
C ALA A 164 11.74 4.73 -16.69
N ARG A 165 12.85 3.99 -16.73
CA ARG A 165 12.91 2.59 -17.15
C ARG A 165 12.62 1.71 -15.95
N VAL A 166 11.60 0.85 -16.04
CA VAL A 166 11.11 0.05 -14.91
C VAL A 166 11.34 -1.44 -15.14
N LEU A 167 12.18 -2.02 -14.30
CA LEU A 167 12.37 -3.46 -14.18
C LEU A 167 11.56 -3.95 -12.98
N THR A 168 10.84 -5.06 -13.12
CA THR A 168 10.05 -5.62 -12.01
C THR A 168 10.40 -7.08 -11.77
N THR A 169 10.11 -7.59 -10.57
CA THR A 169 10.15 -9.02 -10.29
C THR A 169 8.77 -9.54 -9.93
N VAL A 170 8.46 -10.73 -10.41
CA VAL A 170 7.18 -11.42 -10.17
C VAL A 170 7.39 -12.93 -10.00
N SER A 171 6.38 -13.64 -9.43
CA SER A 171 6.47 -15.07 -9.13
C SER A 171 5.78 -15.99 -10.14
N SER A 172 4.99 -15.47 -11.09
CA SER A 172 4.24 -16.29 -12.07
C SER A 172 4.11 -15.57 -13.42
N ASP A 173 3.73 -16.31 -14.47
CA ASP A 173 3.52 -15.74 -15.82
C ASP A 173 2.31 -14.82 -15.84
N GLU A 174 1.23 -15.16 -15.14
CA GLU A 174 0.06 -14.30 -14.98
C GLU A 174 0.46 -12.93 -14.37
N LYS A 175 1.27 -12.95 -13.31
CA LYS A 175 1.79 -11.72 -12.67
C LYS A 175 2.73 -10.95 -13.59
N ALA A 176 3.48 -11.64 -14.45
CA ALA A 176 4.33 -10.99 -15.43
C ALA A 176 3.51 -10.21 -16.45
N GLU A 177 2.40 -10.78 -16.91
CA GLU A 177 1.51 -10.10 -17.84
C GLU A 177 0.91 -8.83 -17.21
N LEU A 178 0.41 -8.92 -15.97
CA LEU A 178 -0.10 -7.75 -15.25
C LEU A 178 0.94 -6.64 -15.09
N SER A 179 2.19 -7.02 -14.80
CA SER A 179 3.29 -6.07 -14.66
C SER A 179 3.65 -5.37 -15.98
N ARG A 180 3.62 -6.13 -17.11
CA ARG A 180 3.80 -5.55 -18.45
C ARG A 180 2.67 -4.61 -18.83
N LEU A 181 1.42 -5.00 -18.57
CA LEU A 181 0.26 -4.15 -18.81
C LEU A 181 0.30 -2.85 -17.99
N ALA A 182 0.90 -2.88 -16.80
CA ALA A 182 1.16 -1.66 -16.01
C ALA A 182 2.30 -0.79 -16.58
N GLY A 183 3.03 -1.27 -17.60
CA GLY A 183 4.08 -0.53 -18.29
C GLY A 183 5.51 -0.91 -17.90
N ALA A 184 5.75 -2.02 -17.17
CA ALA A 184 7.10 -2.48 -16.89
C ALA A 184 7.86 -2.77 -18.20
N ASP A 185 9.08 -2.21 -18.33
CA ASP A 185 9.93 -2.42 -19.51
C ASP A 185 10.50 -3.84 -19.52
N GLU A 186 10.85 -4.36 -18.33
CA GLU A 186 11.36 -5.72 -18.15
C GLU A 186 10.70 -6.38 -16.95
N VAL A 187 10.35 -7.65 -17.09
CA VAL A 187 9.74 -8.43 -16.01
C VAL A 187 10.57 -9.68 -15.75
N LEU A 188 11.15 -9.75 -14.56
CA LEU A 188 12.09 -10.79 -14.13
C LEU A 188 11.42 -11.78 -13.17
N ARG A 189 12.05 -12.94 -13.01
CA ARG A 189 11.77 -13.85 -11.89
C ARG A 189 12.68 -13.50 -10.71
N TYR A 190 12.31 -13.97 -9.50
CA TYR A 190 13.10 -13.73 -8.30
C TYR A 190 14.44 -14.45 -8.33
N ASP A 191 14.52 -15.62 -8.97
CA ASP A 191 15.78 -16.36 -9.10
C ASP A 191 16.71 -15.64 -10.09
N GLY A 192 17.92 -15.34 -9.62
CA GLY A 192 18.98 -14.73 -10.44
C GLY A 192 18.71 -13.30 -10.90
N PHE A 193 17.73 -12.59 -10.31
CA PHE A 193 17.35 -11.26 -10.79
C PHE A 193 18.50 -10.25 -10.75
N ALA A 194 19.39 -10.30 -9.77
CA ALA A 194 20.49 -9.35 -9.69
C ALA A 194 21.45 -9.49 -10.88
N HIS A 195 21.78 -10.73 -11.28
CA HIS A 195 22.57 -10.97 -12.48
C HIS A 195 21.88 -10.42 -13.72
N LYS A 196 20.57 -10.69 -13.86
CA LYS A 196 19.80 -10.20 -15.01
C LYS A 196 19.69 -8.68 -15.05
N VAL A 197 19.53 -8.04 -13.90
CA VAL A 197 19.58 -6.57 -13.80
C VAL A 197 20.92 -6.02 -14.30
N ARG A 198 22.04 -6.64 -13.90
CA ARG A 198 23.36 -6.23 -14.37
C ARG A 198 23.51 -6.40 -15.89
N GLU A 199 23.04 -7.50 -16.45
CA GLU A 199 23.03 -7.68 -17.92
C GLU A 199 22.21 -6.59 -18.63
N LEU A 200 21.01 -6.29 -18.13
CA LEU A 200 20.10 -5.29 -18.72
C LEU A 200 20.56 -3.84 -18.55
N THR A 201 21.58 -3.61 -17.74
CA THR A 201 22.14 -2.29 -17.45
C THR A 201 23.64 -2.19 -17.80
N ASP A 202 24.15 -3.05 -18.70
CA ASP A 202 25.53 -3.08 -19.16
C ASP A 202 26.56 -3.13 -18.00
N GLY A 203 26.19 -3.80 -16.90
CA GLY A 203 27.00 -3.94 -15.69
C GLY A 203 26.86 -2.80 -14.68
N GLU A 204 26.19 -1.69 -15.01
CA GLU A 204 26.09 -0.53 -14.12
C GLU A 204 25.16 -0.76 -12.90
N GLY A 205 24.04 -1.44 -13.11
CA GLY A 205 22.98 -1.57 -12.11
C GLY A 205 21.96 -0.41 -12.13
N VAL A 206 20.96 -0.51 -11.24
CA VAL A 206 19.83 0.44 -11.20
C VAL A 206 20.08 1.60 -10.26
N ASN A 207 19.39 2.73 -10.49
CA ASN A 207 19.43 3.93 -9.65
C ASN A 207 18.83 3.69 -8.27
N VAL A 208 17.73 2.94 -8.22
CA VAL A 208 16.98 2.64 -7.02
C VAL A 208 16.36 1.26 -7.10
N VAL A 209 16.32 0.57 -5.96
CA VAL A 209 15.51 -0.64 -5.74
C VAL A 209 14.41 -0.30 -4.75
N TYR A 210 13.16 -0.54 -5.14
CA TYR A 210 12.00 -0.50 -4.26
C TYR A 210 11.65 -1.93 -3.84
N ASP A 211 11.87 -2.24 -2.56
CA ASP A 211 11.73 -3.59 -2.02
C ASP A 211 10.65 -3.66 -0.93
N GLY A 212 9.53 -4.28 -1.29
CA GLY A 212 8.44 -4.63 -0.36
C GLY A 212 8.49 -6.08 0.13
N VAL A 213 9.45 -6.88 -0.36
CA VAL A 213 9.57 -8.32 -0.06
C VAL A 213 10.43 -8.56 1.18
N GLY A 214 11.60 -7.95 1.25
CA GLY A 214 12.44 -7.95 2.44
C GLY A 214 13.44 -9.11 2.47
N LYS A 215 13.31 -10.02 3.46
CA LYS A 215 14.30 -11.06 3.75
C LYS A 215 14.85 -11.79 2.52
N ASP A 216 13.97 -12.24 1.63
CA ASP A 216 14.35 -13.09 0.49
C ASP A 216 15.01 -12.34 -0.67
N THR A 217 14.89 -11.00 -0.72
CA THR A 217 15.36 -10.18 -1.83
C THR A 217 16.48 -9.21 -1.48
N PHE A 218 16.63 -8.88 -0.19
CA PHE A 218 17.49 -7.79 0.26
C PHE A 218 18.94 -7.86 -0.25
N ASP A 219 19.59 -9.01 -0.14
CA ASP A 219 20.99 -9.15 -0.51
C ASP A 219 21.22 -9.01 -2.02
N GLU A 220 20.35 -9.61 -2.82
CA GLU A 220 20.41 -9.50 -4.28
C GLU A 220 19.96 -8.10 -4.75
N SER A 221 19.07 -7.44 -4.01
CA SER A 221 18.67 -6.05 -4.24
C SER A 221 19.87 -5.09 -4.10
N LEU A 222 20.68 -5.25 -3.06
CA LEU A 222 21.91 -4.47 -2.90
C LEU A 222 22.88 -4.68 -4.07
N LYS A 223 23.04 -5.92 -4.55
CA LYS A 223 23.90 -6.24 -5.71
C LYS A 223 23.38 -5.67 -7.03
N SER A 224 22.08 -5.38 -7.11
CA SER A 224 21.45 -4.80 -8.30
C SER A 224 21.71 -3.29 -8.45
N LEU A 225 22.13 -2.62 -7.39
CA LEU A 225 22.32 -1.16 -7.36
C LEU A 225 23.61 -0.73 -8.06
N ARG A 226 23.55 0.38 -8.77
CA ARG A 226 24.73 1.09 -9.26
C ARG A 226 25.50 1.75 -8.11
N ILE A 227 26.72 2.20 -8.38
CA ILE A 227 27.46 3.07 -7.46
C ILE A 227 26.57 4.27 -7.07
N ARG A 228 26.47 4.57 -5.76
CA ARG A 228 25.61 5.60 -5.17
C ARG A 228 24.13 5.39 -5.41
N GLY A 229 23.71 4.13 -5.67
CA GLY A 229 22.31 3.75 -5.78
C GLY A 229 21.60 3.72 -4.43
N ALA A 230 20.28 3.71 -4.45
CA ALA A 230 19.44 3.72 -3.26
C ALA A 230 18.62 2.43 -3.12
N MET A 231 18.66 1.85 -1.92
CA MET A 231 17.77 0.77 -1.48
C MET A 231 16.64 1.36 -0.65
N VAL A 232 15.42 1.27 -1.15
CA VAL A 232 14.20 1.71 -0.45
C VAL A 232 13.43 0.47 -0.01
N LEU A 233 13.67 0.03 1.23
CA LEU A 233 13.05 -1.14 1.83
C LEU A 233 11.73 -0.73 2.48
N PHE A 234 10.59 -0.82 1.79
CA PHE A 234 9.30 -0.34 2.29
C PHE A 234 8.38 -1.43 2.84
N GLY A 235 8.75 -2.71 2.72
CA GLY A 235 7.96 -3.84 3.22
C GLY A 235 8.81 -5.01 3.71
N ALA A 236 8.15 -6.08 4.15
CA ALA A 236 8.75 -7.30 4.65
C ALA A 236 7.85 -8.52 4.39
N ALA A 237 7.29 -8.65 3.18
CA ALA A 237 6.32 -9.70 2.86
C ALA A 237 6.88 -11.13 2.96
N SER A 238 8.21 -11.31 2.88
CA SER A 238 8.89 -12.59 3.13
C SER A 238 9.51 -12.70 4.53
N GLY A 239 9.27 -11.70 5.37
CA GLY A 239 9.84 -11.55 6.70
C GLY A 239 10.82 -10.39 6.82
N PRO A 240 11.17 -10.00 8.06
CA PRO A 240 12.11 -8.92 8.32
C PRO A 240 13.52 -9.28 7.83
N VAL A 241 14.23 -8.26 7.33
CA VAL A 241 15.65 -8.38 6.99
C VAL A 241 16.45 -8.64 8.28
N PRO A 242 17.32 -9.65 8.31
CA PRO A 242 18.19 -9.89 9.46
C PRO A 242 19.15 -8.72 9.71
N PRO A 243 19.71 -8.59 10.91
CA PRO A 243 20.79 -7.63 11.15
C PRO A 243 21.90 -7.79 10.12
N PHE A 244 22.40 -6.69 9.57
CA PHE A 244 23.46 -6.70 8.56
C PHE A 244 24.53 -5.65 8.89
N ASP A 245 25.76 -5.87 8.39
CA ASP A 245 26.88 -4.96 8.55
C ASP A 245 26.72 -3.75 7.62
N PRO A 246 26.65 -2.51 8.13
CA PRO A 246 26.60 -1.29 7.31
C PRO A 246 27.80 -1.12 6.35
N GLN A 247 28.95 -1.76 6.63
CA GLN A 247 30.11 -1.74 5.72
C GLN A 247 29.76 -2.31 4.33
N ARG A 248 28.74 -3.14 4.23
CA ARG A 248 28.22 -3.64 2.94
C ARG A 248 27.70 -2.53 2.03
N LEU A 249 27.22 -1.42 2.59
CA LEU A 249 26.78 -0.25 1.80
C LEU A 249 28.00 0.44 1.15
N ASN A 250 29.10 0.56 1.90
CA ASN A 250 30.35 1.08 1.35
C ASN A 250 30.89 0.15 0.26
N ALA A 251 31.07 -1.14 0.57
CA ALA A 251 31.61 -2.14 -0.36
C ALA A 251 30.73 -2.29 -1.63
N GLY A 252 29.41 -2.11 -1.51
CA GLY A 252 28.47 -2.13 -2.64
C GLY A 252 28.50 -0.89 -3.53
N GLY A 253 29.29 0.14 -3.17
CA GLY A 253 29.41 1.37 -3.98
C GLY A 253 28.82 2.61 -3.33
N SER A 254 29.00 2.81 -2.02
CA SER A 254 28.48 3.96 -1.26
C SER A 254 26.95 4.06 -1.37
N LEU A 255 26.28 2.95 -1.12
CA LEU A 255 24.83 2.82 -1.26
C LEU A 255 24.08 3.59 -0.15
N THR A 256 22.89 4.06 -0.47
CA THR A 256 21.94 4.57 0.52
C THR A 256 20.92 3.49 0.87
N LEU A 257 20.57 3.35 2.13
CA LEU A 257 19.46 2.50 2.60
C LEU A 257 18.48 3.33 3.40
N THR A 258 17.21 3.25 3.05
CA THR A 258 16.11 3.82 3.84
C THR A 258 15.02 2.79 4.09
N ARG A 259 14.37 2.91 5.29
CA ARG A 259 13.20 2.10 5.67
C ARG A 259 12.02 3.04 5.98
N PRO A 260 11.33 3.51 4.91
CA PRO A 260 10.25 4.47 5.09
C PRO A 260 9.00 3.83 5.67
N THR A 261 8.17 4.65 6.33
CA THR A 261 6.79 4.33 6.70
C THR A 261 5.88 5.48 6.28
N MET A 262 4.68 5.17 5.80
CA MET A 262 3.73 6.16 5.30
C MET A 262 3.45 7.28 6.31
N ALA A 263 3.35 6.95 7.60
CA ALA A 263 3.07 7.93 8.66
C ALA A 263 4.05 9.12 8.69
N HIS A 264 5.29 8.93 8.25
CA HIS A 264 6.28 10.00 8.18
C HIS A 264 6.15 10.88 6.92
N PHE A 265 5.29 10.49 5.98
CA PHE A 265 5.04 11.19 4.70
C PHE A 265 3.62 11.74 4.57
N VAL A 266 2.84 11.69 5.66
CA VAL A 266 1.50 12.26 5.76
C VAL A 266 1.29 12.96 7.11
N GLN A 267 2.33 13.62 7.63
CA GLN A 267 2.34 14.20 8.99
C GLN A 267 1.35 15.35 9.18
N ASN A 268 1.02 16.07 8.11
CA ASN A 268 0.10 17.19 8.16
C ASN A 268 -0.93 17.12 7.02
N THR A 269 -2.03 17.86 7.19
CA THR A 269 -3.14 17.84 6.24
C THR A 269 -2.73 18.30 4.85
N HIS A 270 -1.82 19.28 4.72
CA HIS A 270 -1.35 19.77 3.42
C HIS A 270 -0.62 18.67 2.65
N GLU A 271 0.34 17.98 3.27
CA GLU A 271 1.10 16.92 2.63
C GLU A 271 0.21 15.73 2.25
N ARG A 272 -0.73 15.38 3.14
CA ARG A 272 -1.72 14.32 2.90
C ARG A 272 -2.63 14.66 1.71
N ARG A 273 -3.20 15.87 1.68
CA ARG A 273 -4.08 16.35 0.60
C ARG A 273 -3.32 16.46 -0.73
N TRP A 274 -2.09 16.97 -0.72
CA TRP A 274 -1.26 17.01 -1.93
C TRP A 274 -1.09 15.62 -2.55
N ARG A 275 -0.64 14.63 -1.75
CA ARG A 275 -0.40 13.28 -2.25
C ARG A 275 -1.68 12.60 -2.73
N SER A 276 -2.75 12.73 -1.96
CA SER A 276 -4.04 12.12 -2.32
C SER A 276 -4.66 12.77 -3.54
N ALA A 277 -4.59 14.08 -3.69
CA ALA A 277 -5.10 14.79 -4.86
C ALA A 277 -4.41 14.29 -6.14
N GLU A 278 -3.07 14.25 -6.17
CA GLU A 278 -2.33 13.80 -7.36
C GLU A 278 -2.71 12.36 -7.78
N ILE A 279 -2.88 11.42 -6.82
CA ILE A 279 -3.26 10.05 -7.15
C ILE A 279 -4.74 9.91 -7.53
N PHE A 280 -5.65 10.65 -6.90
CA PHE A 280 -7.07 10.64 -7.27
C PHE A 280 -7.31 11.31 -8.61
N ASP A 281 -6.65 12.42 -8.89
CA ASP A 281 -6.74 13.10 -10.20
C ASP A 281 -6.20 12.18 -11.31
N ALA A 282 -5.10 11.48 -11.06
CA ALA A 282 -4.56 10.50 -12.00
C ALA A 282 -5.52 9.32 -12.24
N ALA A 283 -6.24 8.87 -11.21
CA ALA A 283 -7.26 7.85 -11.35
C ALA A 283 -8.51 8.37 -12.10
N ALA A 284 -9.00 9.57 -11.77
CA ALA A 284 -10.17 10.19 -12.37
C ALA A 284 -9.98 10.46 -13.87
N ASN A 285 -8.78 10.87 -14.29
CA ASN A 285 -8.46 11.15 -15.69
C ASN A 285 -7.95 9.92 -16.49
N GLY A 286 -7.89 8.73 -15.86
CA GLY A 286 -7.48 7.48 -16.48
C GLY A 286 -5.96 7.31 -16.67
N THR A 287 -5.14 8.22 -16.16
CA THR A 287 -3.65 8.11 -16.21
C THR A 287 -3.15 7.00 -15.26
N LEU A 288 -3.88 6.76 -14.16
CA LEU A 288 -3.59 5.71 -13.19
C LEU A 288 -4.75 4.72 -13.13
N SER A 289 -4.52 3.49 -13.55
CA SER A 289 -5.49 2.40 -13.47
C SER A 289 -5.33 1.64 -12.15
N VAL A 290 -6.40 1.58 -11.37
CA VAL A 290 -6.44 0.85 -10.10
C VAL A 290 -7.02 -0.54 -10.33
N ARG A 291 -6.20 -1.58 -10.07
CA ARG A 291 -6.66 -2.96 -10.16
C ARG A 291 -7.20 -3.45 -8.81
N VAL A 292 -8.50 -3.63 -8.72
CA VAL A 292 -9.11 -4.44 -7.66
C VAL A 292 -9.05 -5.91 -8.10
N GLY A 293 -8.19 -6.68 -7.45
CA GLY A 293 -7.90 -8.07 -7.84
C GLY A 293 -8.84 -9.09 -7.21
N ALA A 294 -9.42 -8.74 -6.05
CA ALA A 294 -10.44 -9.55 -5.37
C ALA A 294 -11.31 -8.70 -4.44
N THR A 295 -12.56 -9.09 -4.31
CA THR A 295 -13.50 -8.55 -3.33
C THR A 295 -14.08 -9.70 -2.50
N TYR A 296 -14.26 -9.48 -1.22
CA TYR A 296 -14.86 -10.43 -0.28
C TYR A 296 -15.96 -9.74 0.52
N PRO A 297 -17.07 -10.41 0.86
CA PRO A 297 -17.95 -9.94 1.90
C PRO A 297 -17.16 -9.67 3.20
N LEU A 298 -17.56 -8.68 3.99
CA LEU A 298 -16.89 -8.37 5.26
C LEU A 298 -16.74 -9.61 6.14
N ALA A 299 -17.77 -10.46 6.20
CA ALA A 299 -17.76 -11.71 6.97
C ALA A 299 -16.65 -12.70 6.55
N GLU A 300 -16.08 -12.54 5.34
CA GLU A 300 -15.02 -13.40 4.81
C GLU A 300 -13.62 -12.80 4.98
N ALA A 301 -13.43 -11.82 5.86
CA ALA A 301 -12.14 -11.18 6.12
C ALA A 301 -11.01 -12.18 6.43
N ALA A 302 -11.33 -13.28 7.13
CA ALA A 302 -10.36 -14.35 7.38
C ALA A 302 -9.85 -15.00 6.08
N GLN A 303 -10.72 -15.19 5.07
CA GLN A 303 -10.33 -15.73 3.78
C GLN A 303 -9.50 -14.71 2.97
N ALA A 304 -9.88 -13.44 2.98
CA ALA A 304 -9.12 -12.37 2.35
C ALA A 304 -7.67 -12.31 2.89
N HIS A 305 -7.49 -12.45 4.21
CA HIS A 305 -6.16 -12.51 4.83
C HIS A 305 -5.37 -13.76 4.41
N ARG A 306 -6.01 -14.96 4.37
CA ARG A 306 -5.34 -16.20 3.89
C ARG A 306 -4.85 -16.04 2.45
N ASP A 307 -5.64 -15.42 1.59
CA ASP A 307 -5.30 -15.25 0.17
C ASP A 307 -4.19 -14.21 -0.03
N LEU A 308 -4.21 -13.12 0.74
CA LEU A 308 -3.15 -12.12 0.75
C LEU A 308 -1.82 -12.72 1.22
N GLU A 309 -1.80 -13.38 2.38
CA GLU A 309 -0.60 -14.02 2.95
C GLU A 309 -0.08 -15.16 2.06
N GLY A 310 -1.00 -15.92 1.46
CA GLY A 310 -0.70 -16.97 0.48
C GLY A 310 -0.21 -16.46 -0.88
N ARG A 311 -0.11 -15.12 -1.07
CA ARG A 311 0.31 -14.47 -2.33
C ARG A 311 -0.53 -14.88 -3.54
N ARG A 312 -1.81 -15.24 -3.30
CA ARG A 312 -2.77 -15.63 -4.33
C ARG A 312 -3.50 -14.44 -4.97
N THR A 313 -3.32 -13.26 -4.40
CA THR A 313 -3.96 -12.02 -4.86
C THR A 313 -3.05 -11.20 -5.77
N THR A 314 -3.65 -10.38 -6.63
CA THR A 314 -3.00 -9.38 -7.49
C THR A 314 -3.72 -8.04 -7.32
N GLY A 315 -2.98 -6.93 -7.38
CA GLY A 315 -3.59 -5.62 -7.14
C GLY A 315 -4.11 -5.47 -5.71
N LYS A 316 -5.25 -4.81 -5.57
CA LYS A 316 -5.91 -4.54 -4.28
C LYS A 316 -6.93 -5.61 -3.92
N VAL A 317 -7.04 -5.89 -2.64
CA VAL A 317 -8.13 -6.70 -2.06
C VAL A 317 -9.04 -5.78 -1.26
N LEU A 318 -10.36 -5.95 -1.42
CA LEU A 318 -11.37 -5.17 -0.71
C LEU A 318 -12.30 -6.09 0.09
N LEU A 319 -12.75 -5.59 1.25
CA LEU A 319 -13.89 -6.12 2.00
C LEU A 319 -15.10 -5.23 1.76
N LEU A 320 -16.24 -5.84 1.52
CA LEU A 320 -17.51 -5.17 1.28
C LEU A 320 -18.44 -5.46 2.47
N PRO A 321 -18.79 -4.43 3.27
CA PRO A 321 -19.76 -4.55 4.37
C PRO A 321 -21.17 -4.94 3.93
#